data_602cbbffcde51c304c600ffa2f81c169
#
_entry.id   602cbbffcde51c304c600ffa2f81c169
#
_cell.length_a   1.000
_cell.length_b   1.000
_cell.length_c   1.000
_cell.angle_alpha   90.00
_cell.angle_beta   90.00
_cell.angle_gamma   90.00
#
_symmetry.space_group_name_H-M   'P 1'
#
loop_
_entity.id
_entity.type
_entity.pdbx_description
1 polymer ?
#
loop_
_entity_poly.entity_id
_entity_poly.type
_entity_poly.pdbx_seq_one_letter_code
_entity_poly.pdbx_strand_id
1 'polypeptide(L)'
;MRQTRLTRRRAPLTAALVAVVSLAVAACGGSSDDAASAVPPSGGNDGLQSVFDDAPVADAAAILPDSTMEAIKERGVLRVAAALDAPLLSQQDPTDPDTVEGFDIDLAKMLAIYILGEPSIEIVPPASETREALLANGTVDVVFNTYTITEERAEQISFAGPYFTSGLAVAVRADEDEIRGLDDVGGRTVIVGANTPAVTAVPEAQPTAEVTAFGTDPQAIQALVQGRGDAYVQDYTLLVAAAAQNDDIKIVGEPFTEEPYGIGLAHDDADFKEFVNTWLKEIQDGGQWAAVWDATLGTVVEGDAPEPPAIGSVPGS
;
A
#
# COMPACT_ATOMS: atom_id res chain seq x y z
N MET A 1 44.58 -31.42 -34.12
CA MET A 1 44.19 -32.45 -35.09
C MET A 1 43.28 -33.47 -34.43
N ARG A 2 42.04 -33.43 -34.77
CA ARG A 2 41.02 -34.46 -35.03
C ARG A 2 39.62 -33.81 -34.86
N GLN A 3 39.06 -33.52 -36.01
CA GLN A 3 37.63 -33.18 -36.15
C GLN A 3 36.81 -34.45 -36.07
N THR A 4 35.73 -34.42 -35.34
CA THR A 4 34.71 -35.45 -35.42
C THR A 4 33.39 -34.80 -35.80
N ARG A 5 32.94 -35.13 -37.00
CA ARG A 5 31.63 -34.74 -37.59
C ARG A 5 30.52 -35.57 -36.94
N LEU A 6 29.42 -34.92 -36.53
CA LEU A 6 28.19 -35.61 -36.16
C LEU A 6 27.10 -35.28 -37.18
N THR A 7 26.59 -36.34 -37.73
CA THR A 7 25.60 -36.45 -38.81
C THR A 7 24.18 -36.10 -38.31
N ARG A 8 23.48 -35.29 -39.12
CA ARG A 8 22.04 -35.03 -39.03
C ARG A 8 21.25 -36.30 -39.39
N ARG A 9 20.32 -36.70 -38.52
CA ARG A 9 19.22 -37.60 -38.89
C ARG A 9 17.91 -36.84 -38.89
N ARG A 10 17.26 -36.78 -40.04
CA ARG A 10 15.85 -36.36 -40.27
C ARG A 10 14.97 -37.58 -40.03
N ALA A 11 13.82 -37.40 -39.39
CA ALA A 11 12.72 -38.35 -39.40
C ALA A 11 11.37 -37.60 -39.55
N PRO A 12 10.33 -38.21 -40.11
CA PRO A 12 9.33 -37.54 -40.92
C PRO A 12 8.05 -37.15 -40.14
N LEU A 13 7.31 -36.19 -40.73
CA LEU A 13 5.93 -35.83 -40.41
C LEU A 13 4.96 -37.01 -40.63
N THR A 14 4.06 -37.24 -39.67
CA THR A 14 2.81 -37.90 -39.87
C THR A 14 1.67 -37.00 -39.41
N ALA A 15 0.85 -36.58 -40.37
CA ALA A 15 -0.41 -35.90 -40.18
C ALA A 15 -1.48 -36.92 -39.71
N ALA A 16 -2.23 -36.58 -38.67
CA ALA A 16 -3.45 -37.26 -38.30
C ALA A 16 -4.60 -36.26 -38.18
N LEU A 17 -5.52 -36.40 -39.11
CA LEU A 17 -6.84 -35.76 -39.17
C LEU A 17 -7.75 -36.46 -38.15
N VAL A 18 -8.43 -35.75 -37.25
CA VAL A 18 -9.56 -36.30 -36.51
C VAL A 18 -10.74 -35.34 -36.52
N ALA A 19 -11.87 -35.90 -36.84
CA ALA A 19 -13.13 -35.26 -37.16
C ALA A 19 -13.89 -34.73 -35.94
N VAL A 20 -14.65 -33.65 -36.23
CA VAL A 20 -15.69 -33.07 -35.40
C VAL A 20 -16.87 -34.00 -35.25
N VAL A 21 -17.31 -34.28 -34.02
CA VAL A 21 -18.65 -34.84 -33.73
C VAL A 21 -19.31 -33.92 -32.70
N SER A 22 -20.32 -33.22 -33.18
CA SER A 22 -21.24 -32.42 -32.34
C SER A 22 -22.30 -33.38 -31.76
N LEU A 23 -22.47 -33.41 -30.43
CA LEU A 23 -23.67 -33.98 -29.81
C LEU A 23 -24.26 -32.93 -28.85
N ALA A 24 -25.43 -32.44 -29.23
CA ALA A 24 -26.34 -31.71 -28.33
C ALA A 24 -27.12 -32.75 -27.50
N VAL A 25 -27.11 -32.60 -26.18
CA VAL A 25 -28.07 -33.24 -25.29
C VAL A 25 -28.59 -32.19 -24.30
N ALA A 26 -29.88 -31.89 -24.43
CA ALA A 26 -30.67 -31.19 -23.43
C ALA A 26 -31.19 -32.21 -22.42
N ALA A 27 -31.02 -31.98 -21.12
CA ALA A 27 -31.85 -32.61 -20.10
C ALA A 27 -31.89 -31.72 -18.83
N CYS A 28 -33.11 -31.49 -18.38
CA CYS A 28 -33.51 -30.78 -17.17
C CYS A 28 -33.22 -31.56 -15.89
N GLY A 29 -32.98 -30.82 -14.81
CA GLY A 29 -33.53 -31.13 -13.48
C GLY A 29 -32.54 -31.66 -12.45
N GLY A 30 -32.43 -30.97 -11.32
CA GLY A 30 -31.91 -31.54 -10.07
C GLY A 30 -31.13 -30.50 -9.23
N SER A 31 -31.82 -29.91 -8.26
CA SER A 31 -31.25 -29.08 -7.20
C SER A 31 -30.29 -29.91 -6.33
N SER A 32 -29.13 -29.37 -6.07
CA SER A 32 -28.33 -29.65 -4.85
C SER A 32 -27.48 -28.42 -4.58
N ASP A 33 -27.73 -27.80 -3.42
CA ASP A 33 -26.97 -26.71 -2.85
C ASP A 33 -25.55 -27.20 -2.53
N ASP A 34 -24.58 -26.74 -3.29
CA ASP A 34 -23.18 -26.62 -2.86
C ASP A 34 -22.76 -25.17 -3.13
N ALA A 35 -22.82 -24.38 -2.05
CA ALA A 35 -22.30 -23.03 -2.03
C ALA A 35 -20.77 -23.06 -2.08
N ALA A 36 -20.22 -23.20 -3.29
CA ALA A 36 -18.87 -22.76 -3.54
C ALA A 36 -18.90 -21.22 -3.51
N SER A 37 -18.26 -20.64 -2.50
CA SER A 37 -17.99 -19.21 -2.43
C SER A 37 -17.23 -18.80 -3.68
N ALA A 38 -17.93 -18.27 -4.65
CA ALA A 38 -17.32 -17.57 -5.77
C ALA A 38 -16.76 -16.26 -5.20
N VAL A 39 -15.44 -16.13 -5.18
CA VAL A 39 -14.77 -14.85 -5.09
C VAL A 39 -15.37 -13.98 -6.20
N PRO A 40 -15.94 -12.81 -5.87
CA PRO A 40 -16.44 -11.92 -6.90
C PRO A 40 -15.26 -11.52 -7.81
N PRO A 41 -15.47 -11.41 -9.13
CA PRO A 41 -14.42 -10.90 -10.02
C PRO A 41 -14.08 -9.47 -9.57
N SER A 42 -12.81 -9.14 -9.58
CA SER A 42 -12.25 -7.82 -9.36
C SER A 42 -12.98 -6.78 -10.21
N GLY A 43 -13.97 -6.12 -9.62
CA GLY A 43 -14.67 -4.96 -10.20
C GLY A 43 -14.01 -3.66 -9.77
N GLY A 44 -12.66 -3.63 -9.65
CA GLY A 44 -11.95 -2.53 -9.03
C GLY A 44 -11.84 -1.25 -9.87
N ASN A 45 -11.85 -1.31 -11.19
CA ASN A 45 -11.47 -0.16 -12.01
C ASN A 45 -12.62 0.81 -12.37
N ASP A 46 -13.83 0.32 -12.59
CA ASP A 46 -14.93 1.20 -13.04
C ASP A 46 -15.40 2.17 -11.94
N GLY A 47 -15.29 1.77 -10.66
CA GLY A 47 -15.69 2.60 -9.51
C GLY A 47 -14.73 3.75 -9.23
N LEU A 48 -13.42 3.48 -9.25
CA LEU A 48 -12.38 4.49 -9.01
C LEU A 48 -12.25 5.48 -10.17
N GLN A 49 -12.50 5.06 -11.41
CA GLN A 49 -12.48 5.98 -12.54
C GLN A 49 -13.48 7.11 -12.36
N SER A 50 -14.70 6.83 -11.88
CA SER A 50 -15.70 7.88 -11.60
C SER A 50 -15.26 8.81 -10.47
N VAL A 51 -14.54 8.29 -9.45
CA VAL A 51 -13.99 9.12 -8.35
C VAL A 51 -12.92 10.07 -8.87
N PHE A 52 -12.07 9.62 -9.80
CA PHE A 52 -11.05 10.47 -10.43
C PHE A 52 -11.67 11.50 -11.38
N ASP A 53 -12.73 11.14 -12.12
CA ASP A 53 -13.43 12.06 -13.02
C ASP A 53 -14.13 13.19 -12.25
N ASP A 54 -14.57 12.92 -11.01
CA ASP A 54 -15.22 13.88 -10.11
C ASP A 54 -14.24 14.54 -9.10
N ALA A 55 -12.93 14.25 -9.21
CA ALA A 55 -11.93 14.81 -8.31
C ALA A 55 -11.79 16.33 -8.50
N PRO A 56 -11.60 17.09 -7.40
CA PRO A 56 -11.41 18.53 -7.50
C PRO A 56 -10.12 18.90 -8.24
N VAL A 57 -10.15 20.04 -8.95
CA VAL A 57 -8.98 20.64 -9.60
C VAL A 57 -8.77 22.02 -9.01
N ALA A 58 -7.56 22.35 -8.60
CA ALA A 58 -7.24 23.64 -7.99
C ALA A 58 -7.49 24.81 -8.95
N ASP A 59 -8.03 25.90 -8.40
CA ASP A 59 -8.10 27.16 -9.12
C ASP A 59 -6.68 27.61 -9.53
N ALA A 60 -6.55 28.19 -10.73
CA ALA A 60 -5.27 28.66 -11.22
C ALA A 60 -4.58 29.68 -10.27
N ALA A 61 -5.36 30.42 -9.49
CA ALA A 61 -4.86 31.35 -8.49
C ALA A 61 -4.25 30.68 -7.24
N ALA A 62 -4.57 29.41 -6.98
CA ALA A 62 -3.98 28.64 -5.89
C ALA A 62 -2.57 28.11 -6.24
N ILE A 63 -2.21 28.08 -7.52
CA ILE A 63 -0.85 27.74 -7.97
C ILE A 63 0.00 29.02 -7.91
N LEU A 64 0.73 29.19 -6.83
CA LEU A 64 1.54 30.38 -6.61
C LEU A 64 2.78 30.40 -7.51
N PRO A 65 3.20 31.56 -8.02
CA PRO A 65 4.47 31.69 -8.77
C PRO A 65 5.67 31.29 -7.91
N ASP A 66 6.67 30.69 -8.54
CA ASP A 66 7.92 30.23 -7.90
C ASP A 66 7.71 29.18 -6.77
N SER A 67 6.54 28.51 -6.75
CA SER A 67 6.18 27.49 -5.77
C SER A 67 6.45 26.06 -6.24
N THR A 68 6.40 25.10 -5.29
CA THR A 68 6.45 23.67 -5.60
C THR A 68 5.30 23.25 -6.51
N MET A 69 4.08 23.81 -6.31
CA MET A 69 2.92 23.52 -7.16
C MET A 69 3.15 23.94 -8.61
N GLU A 70 3.74 25.13 -8.83
CA GLU A 70 4.08 25.61 -10.17
C GLU A 70 5.14 24.72 -10.81
N ALA A 71 6.19 24.34 -10.09
CA ALA A 71 7.24 23.46 -10.57
C ALA A 71 6.69 22.06 -10.98
N ILE A 72 5.74 21.50 -10.19
CA ILE A 72 5.05 20.25 -10.54
C ILE A 72 4.22 20.45 -11.81
N LYS A 73 3.48 21.56 -11.90
CA LYS A 73 2.63 21.89 -13.06
C LYS A 73 3.43 22.07 -14.35
N GLU A 74 4.56 22.77 -14.28
CA GLU A 74 5.45 22.96 -15.43
C GLU A 74 6.09 21.64 -15.90
N ARG A 75 6.40 20.76 -14.95
CA ARG A 75 6.95 19.43 -15.25
C ARG A 75 5.89 18.47 -15.81
N GLY A 76 4.61 18.67 -15.47
CA GLY A 76 3.49 17.84 -15.92
C GLY A 76 3.40 16.47 -15.24
N VAL A 77 4.06 16.28 -14.10
CA VAL A 77 4.02 15.02 -13.30
C VAL A 77 4.30 15.29 -11.85
N LEU A 78 3.55 14.62 -10.95
CA LEU A 78 3.81 14.60 -9.50
C LEU A 78 4.73 13.40 -9.19
N ARG A 79 5.90 13.65 -8.57
CA ARG A 79 6.82 12.60 -8.14
C ARG A 79 6.49 12.14 -6.74
N VAL A 80 6.19 10.85 -6.60
CA VAL A 80 5.66 10.26 -5.37
C VAL A 80 6.58 9.16 -4.87
N ALA A 81 7.01 9.24 -3.61
CA ALA A 81 7.57 8.06 -2.96
C ALA A 81 6.43 7.20 -2.43
N ALA A 82 6.26 6.01 -3.01
CA ALA A 82 5.26 5.02 -2.60
C ALA A 82 5.82 3.60 -2.82
N ALA A 83 5.36 2.64 -2.02
CA ALA A 83 5.69 1.23 -2.22
C ALA A 83 5.11 0.71 -3.54
N LEU A 84 5.61 -0.42 -4.02
CA LEU A 84 5.05 -1.15 -5.15
C LEU A 84 4.60 -2.57 -4.76
N ASP A 85 4.73 -2.91 -3.47
CA ASP A 85 4.55 -4.23 -2.90
C ASP A 85 3.67 -4.23 -1.64
N ALA A 86 2.87 -3.17 -1.43
CA ALA A 86 1.93 -3.03 -0.32
C ALA A 86 0.49 -3.24 -0.82
N PRO A 87 -0.10 -4.44 -0.64
CA PRO A 87 -1.44 -4.74 -1.11
C PRO A 87 -2.48 -3.74 -0.60
N LEU A 88 -3.46 -3.38 -1.42
CA LEU A 88 -4.54 -2.42 -1.11
C LEU A 88 -4.11 -1.00 -0.75
N LEU A 89 -2.82 -0.73 -0.59
CA LEU A 89 -2.26 0.58 -0.24
C LEU A 89 -1.49 1.19 -1.42
N SER A 90 -0.52 0.45 -1.96
CA SER A 90 0.23 0.81 -3.16
C SER A 90 0.88 -0.45 -3.73
N GLN A 91 0.19 -1.11 -4.64
CA GLN A 91 0.65 -2.35 -5.24
C GLN A 91 0.70 -2.24 -6.76
N GLN A 92 1.84 -2.60 -7.33
CA GLN A 92 2.02 -2.74 -8.77
C GLN A 92 1.33 -4.02 -9.25
N ASP A 93 0.57 -3.94 -10.34
CA ASP A 93 -0.02 -5.12 -10.99
C ASP A 93 1.11 -5.98 -11.58
N PRO A 94 1.18 -7.28 -11.22
CA PRO A 94 2.23 -8.17 -11.73
C PRO A 94 2.13 -8.44 -13.24
N THR A 95 0.98 -8.14 -13.85
CA THR A 95 0.72 -8.35 -15.29
C THR A 95 0.81 -7.07 -16.11
N ASP A 96 0.68 -5.91 -15.48
CA ASP A 96 0.79 -4.59 -16.07
C ASP A 96 1.63 -3.66 -15.18
N PRO A 97 2.96 -3.59 -15.40
CA PRO A 97 3.85 -2.78 -14.56
C PRO A 97 3.58 -1.28 -14.56
N ASP A 98 2.80 -0.78 -15.49
CA ASP A 98 2.40 0.63 -15.55
C ASP A 98 1.18 0.94 -14.66
N THR A 99 0.52 -0.10 -14.16
CA THR A 99 -0.63 0.00 -13.25
C THR A 99 -0.18 -0.21 -11.80
N VAL A 100 -0.42 0.80 -10.96
CA VAL A 100 -0.24 0.75 -9.50
C VAL A 100 -1.53 1.26 -8.85
N GLU A 101 -2.08 0.49 -7.90
CA GLU A 101 -3.39 0.75 -7.28
C GLU A 101 -3.33 0.60 -5.77
N GLY A 102 -4.27 1.22 -5.07
CA GLY A 102 -4.45 1.13 -3.63
C GLY A 102 -4.63 2.48 -2.96
N PHE A 103 -5.00 2.49 -1.70
CA PHE A 103 -5.43 3.66 -0.95
C PHE A 103 -4.44 4.83 -1.02
N ASP A 104 -3.16 4.59 -0.71
CA ASP A 104 -2.12 5.63 -0.71
C ASP A 104 -1.87 6.19 -2.11
N ILE A 105 -1.73 5.28 -3.10
CA ILE A 105 -1.38 5.70 -4.46
C ILE A 105 -2.55 6.36 -5.19
N ASP A 106 -3.79 5.97 -4.87
CA ASP A 106 -4.97 6.57 -5.47
C ASP A 106 -5.25 7.96 -4.89
N LEU A 107 -4.95 8.18 -3.60
CA LEU A 107 -4.91 9.53 -3.03
C LEU A 107 -3.81 10.38 -3.70
N ALA A 108 -2.63 9.82 -3.97
CA ALA A 108 -1.56 10.54 -4.67
C ALA A 108 -1.98 10.92 -6.11
N LYS A 109 -2.68 10.03 -6.84
CA LYS A 109 -3.27 10.35 -8.15
C LYS A 109 -4.29 11.48 -8.08
N MET A 110 -5.12 11.52 -7.02
CA MET A 110 -6.07 12.61 -6.81
C MET A 110 -5.38 13.95 -6.52
N LEU A 111 -4.27 13.94 -5.77
CA LEU A 111 -3.45 15.15 -5.60
C LEU A 111 -2.83 15.60 -6.94
N ALA A 112 -2.39 14.66 -7.78
CA ALA A 112 -1.92 14.99 -9.12
C ALA A 112 -3.05 15.61 -9.97
N ILE A 113 -4.28 15.08 -9.92
CA ILE A 113 -5.45 15.70 -10.58
C ILE A 113 -5.69 17.12 -10.05
N TYR A 114 -5.57 17.34 -8.74
CA TYR A 114 -5.76 18.67 -8.16
C TYR A 114 -4.77 19.70 -8.71
N ILE A 115 -3.51 19.32 -8.92
CA ILE A 115 -2.46 20.22 -9.42
C ILE A 115 -2.48 20.33 -10.95
N LEU A 116 -2.62 19.19 -11.66
CA LEU A 116 -2.36 19.05 -13.10
C LEU A 116 -3.64 18.97 -13.94
N GLY A 117 -4.77 18.55 -13.34
CA GLY A 117 -6.00 18.19 -14.04
C GLY A 117 -6.01 16.77 -14.60
N GLU A 118 -4.99 15.96 -14.31
CA GLU A 118 -4.85 14.57 -14.73
C GLU A 118 -4.06 13.75 -13.69
N PRO A 119 -4.26 12.41 -13.57
CA PRO A 119 -3.62 11.56 -12.55
C PRO A 119 -2.17 11.21 -12.91
N SER A 120 -1.39 12.19 -13.37
CA SER A 120 -0.01 12.01 -13.85
C SER A 120 0.95 11.95 -12.66
N ILE A 121 1.43 10.75 -12.33
CA ILE A 121 2.39 10.50 -11.26
C ILE A 121 3.61 9.74 -11.75
N GLU A 122 4.76 10.00 -11.13
CA GLU A 122 6.00 9.20 -11.26
C GLU A 122 6.32 8.60 -9.90
N ILE A 123 6.36 7.27 -9.80
CA ILE A 123 6.58 6.57 -8.53
C ILE A 123 8.06 6.25 -8.35
N VAL A 124 8.60 6.62 -7.20
CA VAL A 124 9.94 6.25 -6.74
C VAL A 124 9.79 5.36 -5.51
N PRO A 125 9.94 4.03 -5.62
CA PRO A 125 9.77 3.15 -4.48
C PRO A 125 10.90 3.34 -3.46
N PRO A 126 10.58 3.77 -2.22
CA PRO A 126 11.58 3.98 -1.18
C PRO A 126 11.83 2.70 -0.38
N ALA A 127 13.03 2.56 0.17
CA ALA A 127 13.16 1.82 1.43
C ALA A 127 12.66 2.71 2.57
N SER A 128 12.14 2.11 3.65
CA SER A 128 11.56 2.88 4.77
C SER A 128 12.51 3.92 5.36
N GLU A 129 13.81 3.66 5.36
CA GLU A 129 14.86 4.55 5.86
C GLU A 129 15.32 5.63 4.88
N THR A 130 14.76 5.72 3.67
CA THR A 130 15.21 6.67 2.66
C THR A 130 14.20 7.77 2.36
N ARG A 131 12.98 7.71 2.92
CA ARG A 131 11.87 8.64 2.63
C ARG A 131 12.24 10.09 2.89
N GLU A 132 12.81 10.37 4.05
CA GLU A 132 13.26 11.72 4.45
C GLU A 132 14.32 12.27 3.47
N ALA A 133 15.27 11.43 3.07
CA ALA A 133 16.34 11.82 2.14
C ALA A 133 15.82 12.10 0.72
N LEU A 134 14.81 11.35 0.25
CA LEU A 134 14.19 11.57 -1.07
C LEU A 134 13.46 12.91 -1.13
N LEU A 135 12.79 13.31 -0.06
CA LEU A 135 12.19 14.65 0.06
C LEU A 135 13.27 15.74 0.16
N ALA A 136 14.24 15.57 1.04
CA ALA A 136 15.27 16.58 1.29
C ALA A 136 16.13 16.90 0.05
N ASN A 137 16.37 15.94 -0.83
CA ASN A 137 17.15 16.12 -2.05
C ASN A 137 16.30 16.47 -3.29
N GLY A 138 14.97 16.55 -3.15
CA GLY A 138 14.05 16.85 -4.24
C GLY A 138 13.90 15.76 -5.28
N THR A 139 14.23 14.50 -4.96
CA THR A 139 13.97 13.35 -5.84
C THR A 139 12.47 13.14 -6.00
N VAL A 140 11.69 13.32 -4.93
CA VAL A 140 10.24 13.27 -4.93
C VAL A 140 9.64 14.57 -4.38
N ASP A 141 8.41 14.83 -4.74
CA ASP A 141 7.65 15.98 -4.26
C ASP A 141 6.87 15.65 -2.99
N VAL A 142 6.36 14.40 -2.91
CA VAL A 142 5.54 13.92 -1.80
C VAL A 142 5.88 12.46 -1.45
N VAL A 143 5.56 12.08 -0.21
CA VAL A 143 5.59 10.68 0.25
C VAL A 143 4.18 10.26 0.65
N PHE A 144 3.62 9.25 -0.05
CA PHE A 144 2.44 8.49 0.32
C PHE A 144 2.87 7.04 0.56
N ASN A 145 3.10 6.66 1.80
CA ASN A 145 3.65 5.33 2.11
C ASN A 145 3.35 4.92 3.56
N THR A 146 2.04 4.90 3.95
CA THR A 146 1.64 4.63 5.34
C THR A 146 2.54 5.39 6.33
N TYR A 147 2.76 6.68 6.05
CA TYR A 147 3.85 7.41 6.65
C TYR A 147 3.43 8.05 7.98
N THR A 148 3.61 7.31 9.08
CA THR A 148 3.27 7.78 10.43
C THR A 148 3.94 9.11 10.73
N ILE A 149 3.15 10.09 11.13
CA ILE A 149 3.61 11.39 11.66
C ILE A 149 4.23 11.14 13.03
N THR A 150 5.51 11.46 13.19
CA THR A 150 6.20 11.48 14.48
C THR A 150 6.94 12.80 14.67
N GLU A 151 7.14 13.20 15.93
CA GLU A 151 7.90 14.44 16.22
C GLU A 151 9.33 14.38 15.66
N GLU A 152 9.99 13.22 15.73
CA GLU A 152 11.35 13.01 15.19
C GLU A 152 11.40 13.22 13.67
N ARG A 153 10.40 12.70 12.93
CA ARG A 153 10.31 12.90 11.47
C ARG A 153 9.97 14.35 11.12
N ALA A 154 9.09 14.97 11.91
CA ALA A 154 8.69 16.37 11.72
C ALA A 154 9.85 17.37 11.96
N GLU A 155 10.93 16.96 12.64
CA GLU A 155 12.18 17.75 12.71
C GLU A 155 12.96 17.75 11.38
N GLN A 156 12.72 16.80 10.48
CA GLN A 156 13.47 16.61 9.24
C GLN A 156 12.67 16.96 7.98
N ILE A 157 11.35 16.78 8.02
CA ILE A 157 10.42 17.00 6.91
C ILE A 157 9.16 17.69 7.43
N SER A 158 8.31 18.16 6.52
CA SER A 158 6.96 18.62 6.85
C SER A 158 5.93 17.52 6.56
N PHE A 159 4.82 17.51 7.30
CA PHE A 159 3.67 16.65 7.03
C PHE A 159 2.42 17.49 6.76
N ALA A 160 1.65 17.11 5.75
CA ALA A 160 0.24 17.48 5.61
C ALA A 160 -0.64 16.32 6.12
N GLY A 161 -1.85 16.64 6.56
CA GLY A 161 -2.80 15.68 7.13
C GLY A 161 -2.91 15.79 8.66
N PRO A 162 -3.18 14.69 9.39
CA PRO A 162 -3.18 13.29 8.92
C PRO A 162 -4.31 12.99 7.94
N TYR A 163 -4.10 11.98 7.06
CA TYR A 163 -5.14 11.55 6.13
C TYR A 163 -5.82 10.23 6.54
N PHE A 164 -5.21 9.48 7.44
CA PHE A 164 -5.71 8.23 8.00
C PHE A 164 -5.11 8.00 9.39
N THR A 165 -5.68 7.08 10.17
CA THR A 165 -5.09 6.61 11.43
C THR A 165 -5.16 5.10 11.48
N SER A 166 -4.02 4.46 11.72
CA SER A 166 -3.85 3.05 11.94
C SER A 166 -3.29 2.79 13.35
N GLY A 167 -2.67 1.64 13.58
CA GLY A 167 -1.97 1.30 14.82
C GLY A 167 -1.03 0.13 14.57
N LEU A 168 -0.05 -0.08 15.46
CA LEU A 168 0.81 -1.27 15.42
C LEU A 168 0.05 -2.49 15.93
N ALA A 169 0.16 -3.60 15.23
CA ALA A 169 -0.43 -4.88 15.60
C ALA A 169 0.59 -6.02 15.45
N VAL A 170 0.20 -7.20 15.94
CA VAL A 170 1.05 -8.39 15.95
C VAL A 170 0.52 -9.40 14.92
N ALA A 171 1.37 -9.84 14.01
CA ALA A 171 1.13 -11.00 13.16
C ALA A 171 2.03 -12.15 13.58
N VAL A 172 1.50 -13.37 13.42
CA VAL A 172 2.21 -14.62 13.69
C VAL A 172 1.98 -15.60 12.54
N ARG A 173 2.72 -16.69 12.49
CA ARG A 173 2.41 -17.79 11.57
C ARG A 173 1.02 -18.34 11.86
N ALA A 174 0.35 -18.83 10.84
CA ALA A 174 -1.02 -19.35 10.95
C ALA A 174 -1.16 -20.51 11.96
N ASP A 175 -0.10 -21.31 12.15
CA ASP A 175 -0.02 -22.43 13.08
C ASP A 175 0.48 -22.06 14.50
N GLU A 176 0.77 -20.78 14.76
CA GLU A 176 1.18 -20.29 16.08
C GLU A 176 -0.04 -20.08 16.99
N ASP A 177 -0.08 -20.72 18.16
CA ASP A 177 -1.22 -20.67 19.08
C ASP A 177 -0.85 -20.16 20.49
N GLU A 178 0.45 -19.94 20.77
CA GLU A 178 0.93 -19.46 22.06
C GLU A 178 0.91 -17.91 22.14
N ILE A 179 1.23 -17.23 21.04
CA ILE A 179 1.25 -15.76 20.96
C ILE A 179 -0.14 -15.28 20.55
N ARG A 180 -0.80 -14.53 21.44
CA ARG A 180 -2.16 -13.99 21.25
C ARG A 180 -2.19 -12.47 21.15
N GLY A 181 -1.04 -11.81 21.26
CA GLY A 181 -0.87 -10.38 21.21
C GLY A 181 0.48 -9.94 21.74
N LEU A 182 0.64 -8.63 21.92
CA LEU A 182 1.90 -8.02 22.34
C LEU A 182 2.41 -8.54 23.70
N ASP A 183 1.53 -8.88 24.62
CA ASP A 183 1.91 -9.34 25.96
C ASP A 183 2.68 -10.68 25.96
N ASP A 184 2.51 -11.48 24.89
CA ASP A 184 3.10 -12.82 24.79
C ASP A 184 4.45 -12.82 24.05
N VAL A 185 4.94 -11.66 23.54
CA VAL A 185 6.20 -11.61 22.78
C VAL A 185 7.44 -11.39 23.65
N GLY A 186 7.30 -11.27 24.96
CA GLY A 186 8.43 -11.17 25.90
C GLY A 186 9.36 -12.38 25.80
N GLY A 187 10.66 -12.17 25.58
CA GLY A 187 11.67 -13.22 25.39
C GLY A 187 11.60 -13.95 24.05
N ARG A 188 10.79 -13.46 23.10
CA ARG A 188 10.67 -13.97 21.73
C ARG A 188 11.45 -13.11 20.76
N THR A 189 11.73 -13.64 19.58
CA THR A 189 12.29 -12.87 18.47
C THR A 189 11.16 -12.19 17.72
N VAL A 190 11.13 -10.85 17.76
CA VAL A 190 10.11 -10.02 17.10
C VAL A 190 10.70 -9.36 15.87
N ILE A 191 10.11 -9.64 14.72
CA ILE A 191 10.42 -8.98 13.46
C ILE A 191 9.71 -7.63 13.43
N VAL A 192 10.37 -6.59 12.91
CA VAL A 192 9.79 -5.25 12.68
C VAL A 192 10.25 -4.69 11.33
N GLY A 193 9.53 -3.71 10.80
CA GLY A 193 10.01 -2.89 9.68
C GLY A 193 11.12 -1.94 10.13
N ALA A 194 12.21 -1.83 9.37
CA ALA A 194 13.27 -0.86 9.65
C ALA A 194 12.74 0.58 9.52
N ASN A 195 13.17 1.49 10.39
CA ASN A 195 12.73 2.89 10.42
C ASN A 195 11.20 3.06 10.51
N THR A 196 10.53 2.15 11.24
CA THR A 196 9.11 2.24 11.61
C THR A 196 8.96 2.48 13.11
N PRO A 197 7.81 2.97 13.59
CA PRO A 197 7.54 3.11 15.03
C PRO A 197 7.69 1.81 15.83
N ALA A 198 7.50 0.64 15.20
CA ALA A 198 7.65 -0.66 15.85
C ALA A 198 9.06 -0.91 16.44
N VAL A 199 10.11 -0.29 15.86
CA VAL A 199 11.51 -0.43 16.34
C VAL A 199 11.66 0.06 17.79
N THR A 200 10.90 1.08 18.18
CA THR A 200 10.90 1.65 19.54
C THR A 200 9.75 1.13 20.40
N ALA A 201 8.56 1.02 19.83
CA ALA A 201 7.37 0.62 20.56
C ALA A 201 7.44 -0.81 21.13
N VAL A 202 8.05 -1.76 20.39
CA VAL A 202 8.19 -3.14 20.87
C VAL A 202 9.09 -3.24 22.10
N PRO A 203 10.34 -2.74 22.12
CA PRO A 203 11.18 -2.83 23.30
C PRO A 203 10.70 -1.95 24.47
N GLU A 204 9.94 -0.89 24.22
CA GLU A 204 9.28 -0.11 25.29
C GLU A 204 8.18 -0.91 25.99
N ALA A 205 7.33 -1.59 25.22
CA ALA A 205 6.24 -2.40 25.74
C ALA A 205 6.72 -3.76 26.27
N GLN A 206 7.69 -4.39 25.61
CA GLN A 206 8.23 -5.72 25.91
C GLN A 206 9.77 -5.70 25.96
N PRO A 207 10.38 -5.22 27.07
CA PRO A 207 11.84 -5.02 27.16
C PRO A 207 12.70 -6.28 27.01
N THR A 208 12.09 -7.46 27.08
CA THR A 208 12.77 -8.75 26.93
C THR A 208 12.66 -9.33 25.51
N ALA A 209 11.89 -8.70 24.62
CA ALA A 209 11.79 -9.10 23.23
C ALA A 209 13.10 -8.82 22.48
N GLU A 210 13.50 -9.74 21.62
CA GLU A 210 14.66 -9.56 20.73
C GLU A 210 14.19 -9.03 19.37
N VAL A 211 14.45 -7.75 19.07
CA VAL A 211 13.98 -7.11 17.84
C VAL A 211 14.93 -7.34 16.68
N THR A 212 14.38 -7.76 15.53
CA THR A 212 15.09 -7.88 14.25
C THR A 212 14.37 -7.11 13.16
N ALA A 213 15.04 -6.12 12.56
CA ALA A 213 14.44 -5.23 11.57
C ALA A 213 14.72 -5.70 10.12
N PHE A 214 13.73 -5.51 9.23
CA PHE A 214 13.82 -5.76 7.79
C PHE A 214 13.42 -4.50 7.01
N GLY A 215 14.02 -4.31 5.82
CA GLY A 215 13.82 -3.10 5.02
C GLY A 215 12.49 -3.05 4.25
N THR A 216 11.83 -4.21 4.02
CA THR A 216 10.53 -4.30 3.32
C THR A 216 9.61 -5.31 3.98
N ASP A 217 8.28 -5.10 3.86
CA ASP A 217 7.28 -6.01 4.41
C ASP A 217 7.34 -7.41 3.82
N PRO A 218 7.52 -7.63 2.50
CA PRO A 218 7.68 -8.98 1.97
C PRO A 218 8.87 -9.74 2.57
N GLN A 219 10.00 -9.06 2.85
CA GLN A 219 11.14 -9.69 3.51
C GLN A 219 10.84 -10.07 4.97
N ALA A 220 10.12 -9.21 5.70
CA ALA A 220 9.70 -9.44 7.08
C ALA A 220 8.72 -10.62 7.16
N ILE A 221 7.68 -10.63 6.32
CA ILE A 221 6.70 -11.72 6.23
C ILE A 221 7.36 -13.04 5.87
N GLN A 222 8.25 -13.05 4.87
CA GLN A 222 9.00 -14.25 4.50
C GLN A 222 9.88 -14.75 5.66
N ALA A 223 10.48 -13.85 6.43
CA ALA A 223 11.28 -14.21 7.60
C ALA A 223 10.41 -14.84 8.69
N LEU A 224 9.19 -14.30 8.94
CA LEU A 224 8.22 -14.87 9.87
C LEU A 224 7.81 -16.29 9.45
N VAL A 225 7.38 -16.47 8.21
CA VAL A 225 6.95 -17.77 7.66
C VAL A 225 8.07 -18.82 7.71
N GLN A 226 9.33 -18.39 7.50
CA GLN A 226 10.51 -19.26 7.62
C GLN A 226 10.94 -19.54 9.07
N GLY A 227 10.25 -19.00 10.08
CA GLY A 227 10.57 -19.19 11.49
C GLY A 227 11.85 -18.48 11.95
N ARG A 228 12.26 -17.38 11.27
CA ARG A 228 13.38 -16.53 11.68
C ARG A 228 13.01 -15.51 12.75
N GLY A 229 11.73 -15.43 13.09
CA GLY A 229 11.15 -14.73 14.21
C GLY A 229 9.85 -15.41 14.62
N ASP A 230 9.40 -15.10 15.81
CA ASP A 230 8.18 -15.69 16.41
C ASP A 230 6.94 -14.86 16.07
N ALA A 231 7.11 -13.53 15.99
CA ALA A 231 6.07 -12.57 15.66
C ALA A 231 6.60 -11.49 14.71
N TYR A 232 5.70 -10.84 13.97
CA TYR A 232 5.97 -9.65 13.19
C TYR A 232 5.07 -8.52 13.69
N VAL A 233 5.66 -7.42 14.14
CA VAL A 233 4.96 -6.21 14.55
C VAL A 233 5.09 -5.16 13.46
N GLN A 234 3.95 -4.76 12.93
CA GLN A 234 3.84 -3.78 11.85
C GLN A 234 2.50 -3.06 11.96
N ASP A 235 2.34 -2.06 11.15
CA ASP A 235 1.08 -1.35 10.95
C ASP A 235 -0.08 -2.29 10.61
N TYR A 236 -1.21 -2.08 11.27
CA TYR A 236 -2.38 -2.96 11.17
C TYR A 236 -2.94 -3.04 9.74
N THR A 237 -3.00 -1.92 9.01
CA THR A 237 -3.52 -1.93 7.64
C THR A 237 -2.64 -2.74 6.70
N LEU A 238 -1.30 -2.64 6.86
CA LEU A 238 -0.34 -3.48 6.13
C LEU A 238 -0.51 -4.96 6.46
N LEU A 239 -0.69 -5.29 7.75
CA LEU A 239 -0.90 -6.67 8.18
C LEU A 239 -2.22 -7.26 7.68
N VAL A 240 -3.33 -6.50 7.73
CA VAL A 240 -4.64 -6.94 7.21
C VAL A 240 -4.56 -7.20 5.71
N ALA A 241 -3.96 -6.27 4.97
CA ALA A 241 -3.79 -6.41 3.53
C ALA A 241 -2.90 -7.61 3.17
N ALA A 242 -1.82 -7.83 3.92
CA ALA A 242 -0.93 -8.97 3.72
C ALA A 242 -1.60 -10.31 4.09
N ALA A 243 -2.34 -10.37 5.20
CA ALA A 243 -3.06 -11.58 5.63
C ALA A 243 -4.20 -11.95 4.68
N ALA A 244 -4.84 -10.97 4.05
CA ALA A 244 -5.85 -11.22 3.02
C ALA A 244 -5.30 -11.93 1.76
N GLN A 245 -3.99 -11.87 1.53
CA GLN A 245 -3.31 -12.49 0.38
C GLN A 245 -2.37 -13.65 0.78
N ASN A 246 -2.22 -13.94 2.07
CA ASN A 246 -1.25 -14.93 2.57
C ASN A 246 -1.83 -15.72 3.75
N ASP A 247 -2.30 -16.93 3.47
CA ASP A 247 -2.86 -17.86 4.47
C ASP A 247 -1.82 -18.39 5.48
N ASP A 248 -0.52 -18.16 5.29
CA ASP A 248 0.54 -18.60 6.19
C ASP A 248 0.71 -17.71 7.43
N ILE A 249 0.02 -16.56 7.48
CA ILE A 249 0.06 -15.63 8.61
C ILE A 249 -1.35 -15.29 9.13
N LYS A 250 -1.42 -14.91 10.39
CA LYS A 250 -2.64 -14.36 11.03
C LYS A 250 -2.28 -13.20 11.96
N ILE A 251 -3.22 -12.27 12.12
CA ILE A 251 -3.12 -11.17 13.07
C ILE A 251 -3.66 -11.66 14.42
N VAL A 252 -3.03 -11.27 15.52
CA VAL A 252 -3.42 -11.61 16.87
C VAL A 252 -3.46 -10.38 17.78
N GLY A 253 -4.44 -10.34 18.66
CA GLY A 253 -4.70 -9.18 19.53
C GLY A 253 -5.25 -7.98 18.75
N GLU A 254 -5.37 -6.85 19.46
CA GLU A 254 -5.81 -5.58 18.93
C GLU A 254 -4.58 -4.69 18.64
N PRO A 255 -4.70 -3.68 17.77
CA PRO A 255 -3.67 -2.65 17.65
C PRO A 255 -3.39 -1.99 19.01
N PHE A 256 -2.12 -1.70 19.29
CA PHE A 256 -1.68 -1.22 20.60
C PHE A 256 -1.08 0.20 20.59
N THR A 257 -1.02 0.84 19.42
CA THR A 257 -0.65 2.24 19.24
C THR A 257 -1.65 2.97 18.37
N GLU A 258 -1.49 4.29 18.24
CA GLU A 258 -2.14 5.10 17.22
C GLU A 258 -1.08 5.62 16.24
N GLU A 259 -1.26 5.30 14.96
CA GLU A 259 -0.32 5.63 13.88
C GLU A 259 -1.02 6.56 12.88
N PRO A 260 -0.98 7.89 13.09
CA PRO A 260 -1.56 8.84 12.15
C PRO A 260 -0.70 8.92 10.89
N TYR A 261 -1.29 8.66 9.71
CA TYR A 261 -0.60 8.78 8.44
C TYR A 261 -0.62 10.20 7.92
N GLY A 262 0.57 10.73 7.62
CA GLY A 262 0.74 12.03 6.97
C GLY A 262 1.30 11.91 5.56
N ILE A 263 1.05 12.93 4.79
CA ILE A 263 1.68 13.14 3.49
C ILE A 263 3.00 13.85 3.74
N GLY A 264 4.12 13.14 3.51
CA GLY A 264 5.45 13.74 3.68
C GLY A 264 5.76 14.76 2.59
N LEU A 265 6.30 15.89 2.98
CA LEU A 265 6.67 17.03 2.14
C LEU A 265 8.09 17.51 2.47
N ALA A 266 8.71 18.24 1.55
CA ALA A 266 9.97 18.90 1.85
C ALA A 266 9.85 19.81 3.10
N HIS A 267 10.93 19.87 3.90
CA HIS A 267 10.95 20.70 5.09
C HIS A 267 10.77 22.19 4.72
N ASP A 268 10.05 22.94 5.56
CA ASP A 268 9.84 24.39 5.41
C ASP A 268 9.05 24.84 4.16
N ASP A 269 8.37 23.95 3.44
CA ASP A 269 7.47 24.30 2.34
C ASP A 269 6.03 24.53 2.85
N ALA A 270 5.84 25.65 3.55
CA ALA A 270 4.57 25.97 4.21
C ALA A 270 3.42 26.18 3.20
N ASP A 271 3.71 26.80 2.05
CA ASP A 271 2.70 27.06 1.02
C ASP A 271 2.22 25.76 0.39
N PHE A 272 3.12 24.81 0.13
CA PHE A 272 2.75 23.51 -0.40
C PHE A 272 1.99 22.67 0.64
N LYS A 273 2.40 22.72 1.91
CA LYS A 273 1.66 22.08 3.01
C LYS A 273 0.23 22.60 3.13
N GLU A 274 0.02 23.93 3.10
CA GLU A 274 -1.32 24.53 3.15
C GLU A 274 -2.16 24.13 1.93
N PHE A 275 -1.56 24.10 0.74
CA PHE A 275 -2.20 23.66 -0.50
C PHE A 275 -2.65 22.20 -0.42
N VAL A 276 -1.78 21.29 0.02
CA VAL A 276 -2.10 19.86 0.19
C VAL A 276 -3.18 19.65 1.26
N ASN A 277 -3.12 20.39 2.38
CA ASN A 277 -4.16 20.32 3.41
C ASN A 277 -5.52 20.83 2.92
N THR A 278 -5.53 21.87 2.08
CA THR A 278 -6.75 22.36 1.45
C THR A 278 -7.37 21.31 0.53
N TRP A 279 -6.56 20.72 -0.34
CA TRP A 279 -6.99 19.60 -1.17
C TRP A 279 -7.53 18.43 -0.35
N LEU A 280 -6.79 18.00 0.70
CA LEU A 280 -7.20 16.88 1.55
C LEU A 280 -8.57 17.13 2.18
N LYS A 281 -8.80 18.37 2.66
CA LYS A 281 -10.09 18.75 3.19
C LYS A 281 -11.21 18.69 2.13
N GLU A 282 -10.94 19.14 0.91
CA GLU A 282 -11.93 19.11 -0.17
C GLU A 282 -12.36 17.69 -0.49
N ILE A 283 -11.42 16.72 -0.60
CA ILE A 283 -11.75 15.32 -0.90
C ILE A 283 -12.40 14.58 0.29
N GLN A 284 -12.11 15.01 1.54
CA GLN A 284 -12.81 14.50 2.72
C GLN A 284 -14.26 15.00 2.76
N ASP A 285 -14.47 16.30 2.62
CA ASP A 285 -15.80 16.92 2.62
C ASP A 285 -16.65 16.48 1.40
N GLY A 286 -16.01 16.22 0.26
CA GLY A 286 -16.64 15.79 -0.99
C GLY A 286 -16.96 14.30 -1.06
N GLY A 287 -16.45 13.49 -0.12
CA GLY A 287 -16.68 12.05 -0.07
C GLY A 287 -15.75 11.20 -0.94
N GLN A 288 -14.85 11.82 -1.74
CA GLN A 288 -13.91 11.07 -2.58
C GLN A 288 -12.92 10.25 -1.74
N TRP A 289 -12.49 10.77 -0.58
CA TRP A 289 -11.66 10.03 0.35
C TRP A 289 -12.33 8.72 0.80
N ALA A 290 -13.61 8.78 1.19
CA ALA A 290 -14.38 7.60 1.59
C ALA A 290 -14.56 6.62 0.43
N ALA A 291 -14.81 7.13 -0.79
CA ALA A 291 -14.95 6.29 -1.97
C ALA A 291 -13.66 5.56 -2.34
N VAL A 292 -12.46 6.18 -2.17
CA VAL A 292 -11.18 5.50 -2.33
C VAL A 292 -10.98 4.44 -1.25
N TRP A 293 -11.36 4.74 0.02
CA TRP A 293 -11.29 3.76 1.10
C TRP A 293 -12.18 2.54 0.82
N ASP A 294 -13.44 2.74 0.43
CA ASP A 294 -14.40 1.68 0.10
C ASP A 294 -13.88 0.77 -1.03
N ALA A 295 -13.24 1.36 -2.05
CA ALA A 295 -12.70 0.63 -3.19
C ALA A 295 -11.40 -0.13 -2.88
N THR A 296 -10.73 0.17 -1.78
CA THR A 296 -9.42 -0.38 -1.40
C THR A 296 -9.48 -1.12 -0.07
N LEU A 297 -9.14 -0.46 1.03
CA LEU A 297 -9.11 -1.05 2.37
C LEU A 297 -10.48 -1.57 2.83
N GLY A 298 -11.56 -0.91 2.47
CA GLY A 298 -12.93 -1.32 2.76
C GLY A 298 -13.35 -2.66 2.16
N THR A 299 -12.56 -3.19 1.19
CA THR A 299 -12.81 -4.53 0.62
C THR A 299 -12.45 -5.66 1.59
N VAL A 300 -11.60 -5.40 2.60
CA VAL A 300 -11.11 -6.39 3.58
C VAL A 300 -11.39 -5.99 5.03
N VAL A 301 -11.72 -4.72 5.28
CA VAL A 301 -12.12 -4.22 6.60
C VAL A 301 -13.65 -4.13 6.64
N GLU A 302 -14.29 -4.82 7.59
CA GLU A 302 -15.75 -4.78 7.73
C GLU A 302 -16.23 -3.41 8.25
N GLY A 303 -17.30 -2.90 7.67
CA GLY A 303 -17.98 -1.66 8.08
C GLY A 303 -17.88 -0.55 7.06
N ASP A 304 -18.43 0.61 7.40
CA ASP A 304 -18.36 1.82 6.59
C ASP A 304 -16.96 2.45 6.70
N ALA A 305 -16.60 3.33 5.74
CA ALA A 305 -15.38 4.12 5.82
C ALA A 305 -15.31 4.87 7.17
N PRO A 306 -14.17 4.81 7.87
CA PRO A 306 -14.02 5.54 9.13
C PRO A 306 -14.07 7.05 8.88
N GLU A 307 -14.41 7.82 9.90
CA GLU A 307 -14.29 9.27 9.83
C GLU A 307 -12.80 9.63 9.69
N PRO A 308 -12.39 10.38 8.64
CA PRO A 308 -11.01 10.76 8.48
C PRO A 308 -10.56 11.66 9.63
N PRO A 309 -9.29 11.53 10.08
CA PRO A 309 -8.78 12.35 11.19
C PRO A 309 -8.77 13.83 10.80
N ALA A 310 -8.97 14.70 11.81
CA ALA A 310 -8.93 16.14 11.57
C ALA A 310 -7.51 16.59 11.17
N ILE A 311 -7.40 17.37 10.11
CA ILE A 311 -6.13 17.92 9.63
C ILE A 311 -5.50 18.80 10.71
N GLY A 312 -4.19 18.64 10.96
CA GLY A 312 -3.48 19.36 11.99
C GLY A 312 -3.76 18.87 13.43
N SER A 313 -4.39 17.70 13.59
CA SER A 313 -4.82 17.18 14.90
C SER A 313 -3.71 16.55 15.74
N VAL A 314 -2.56 16.26 15.16
CA VAL A 314 -1.44 15.58 15.84
C VAL A 314 -0.18 16.42 15.83
N PRO A 315 0.72 16.29 16.84
CA PRO A 315 2.01 16.96 16.83
C PRO A 315 2.81 16.60 15.57
N GLY A 316 3.36 17.61 14.90
CA GLY A 316 4.14 17.42 13.67
C GLY A 316 3.34 17.51 12.37
N SER A 317 1.99 17.51 12.43
CA SER A 317 1.14 17.69 11.24
C SER A 317 0.86 19.15 10.91
#